data_95ccc4d0c6f1cf0f2489a38f54668dc0
#
_entry.id   95ccc4d0c6f1cf0f2489a38f54668dc0
#
_cell.length_a   1.000
_cell.length_b   1.000
_cell.length_c   1.000
_cell.angle_alpha   90.00
_cell.angle_beta   90.00
_cell.angle_gamma   90.00
#
_symmetry.space_group_name_H-M   'P 1'
#
loop_
_entity.id
_entity.type
_entity.pdbx_description
1 polymer ?
#
loop_
_entity_poly.entity_id
_entity_poly.type
_entity_poly.pdbx_seq_one_letter_code
_entity_poly.pdbx_strand_id
1 'polypeptide(L)'
;MKRILLVDDHQLAREALKLLLETQGYLVEEAENGAEGLAALDKGHTFDLVISDNQMPVMTGIEFIQRLAQRSYLTTHHLILYSGNLTPELEQQARALGVSEVLSKPYNFSKLLVFVRQACENPKA
;
A
#
# COMPACT_ATOMS: atom_id res chain seq x y z
N MET A 1 -0.10 0.40 18.71
CA MET A 1 0.36 1.14 17.52
C MET A 1 -0.16 0.49 16.26
N LYS A 2 -0.56 1.30 15.31
CA LYS A 2 -1.02 0.80 14.01
C LYS A 2 0.16 0.40 13.14
N ARG A 3 0.00 -0.66 12.37
CA ARG A 3 1.07 -1.26 11.56
C ARG A 3 0.77 -1.07 10.08
N ILE A 4 1.80 -0.65 9.34
CA ILE A 4 1.72 -0.40 7.90
C ILE A 4 2.73 -1.28 7.18
N LEU A 5 2.30 -1.95 6.11
CA LEU A 5 3.19 -2.62 5.17
C LEU A 5 3.44 -1.67 4.01
N LEU A 6 4.70 -1.33 3.77
CA LEU A 6 5.10 -0.41 2.71
C LEU A 6 5.86 -1.19 1.63
N VAL A 7 5.29 -1.24 0.43
CA VAL A 7 5.81 -2.02 -0.69
C VAL A 7 6.27 -1.07 -1.78
N ASP A 8 7.58 -0.98 -2.00
CA ASP A 8 8.18 -0.10 -2.99
C ASP A 8 9.60 -0.59 -3.28
N ASP A 9 9.98 -0.66 -4.55
CA ASP A 9 11.31 -1.11 -4.95
C ASP A 9 12.37 -0.01 -4.88
N HIS A 10 11.96 1.26 -4.78
CA HIS A 10 12.87 2.39 -4.67
C HIS A 10 13.31 2.56 -3.23
N GLN A 11 14.49 2.04 -2.89
CA GLN A 11 14.96 1.99 -1.50
C GLN A 11 14.94 3.35 -0.81
N LEU A 12 15.49 4.38 -1.45
CA LEU A 12 15.58 5.71 -0.81
C LEU A 12 14.19 6.32 -0.58
N ALA A 13 13.30 6.20 -1.56
CA ALA A 13 11.92 6.71 -1.43
C ALA A 13 11.17 5.93 -0.35
N ARG A 14 11.34 4.61 -0.31
CA ARG A 14 10.71 3.75 0.70
C ARG A 14 11.19 4.09 2.10
N GLU A 15 12.50 4.24 2.28
CA GLU A 15 13.07 4.58 3.59
C GLU A 15 12.62 5.97 4.05
N ALA A 16 12.56 6.94 3.14
CA ALA A 16 12.10 8.29 3.46
C ALA A 16 10.64 8.28 3.92
N LEU A 17 9.78 7.58 3.20
CA LEU A 17 8.37 7.49 3.57
C LEU A 17 8.20 6.74 4.89
N LYS A 18 8.97 5.68 5.12
CA LYS A 18 8.95 4.96 6.38
C LYS A 18 9.26 5.90 7.55
N LEU A 19 10.32 6.70 7.43
CA LEU A 19 10.70 7.65 8.48
C LEU A 19 9.57 8.65 8.76
N LEU A 20 8.95 9.19 7.70
CA LEU A 20 7.86 10.13 7.85
C LEU A 20 6.65 9.50 8.57
N LEU A 21 6.31 8.26 8.21
CA LEU A 21 5.21 7.56 8.86
C LEU A 21 5.54 7.23 10.33
N GLU A 22 6.77 6.85 10.60
CA GLU A 22 7.22 6.57 11.97
C GLU A 22 7.15 7.81 12.86
N THR A 23 7.41 9.00 12.32
CA THR A 23 7.26 10.25 13.09
C THR A 23 5.82 10.50 13.50
N GLN A 24 4.85 9.88 12.81
CA GLN A 24 3.44 10.00 13.12
C GLN A 24 2.93 8.88 14.05
N GLY A 25 3.83 8.03 14.53
CA GLY A 25 3.49 6.99 15.49
C GLY A 25 3.12 5.64 14.88
N TYR A 26 3.37 5.42 13.59
CA TYR A 26 3.10 4.13 12.95
C TYR A 26 4.30 3.21 13.02
N LEU A 27 4.04 1.90 13.09
CA LEU A 27 5.05 0.88 12.88
C LEU A 27 5.04 0.52 11.40
N VAL A 28 6.19 0.50 10.76
CA VAL A 28 6.28 0.25 9.32
C VAL A 28 7.17 -0.95 9.04
N GLU A 29 6.62 -1.93 8.33
CA GLU A 29 7.38 -3.05 7.78
C GLU A 29 7.57 -2.80 6.29
N GLU A 30 8.78 -3.01 5.78
CA GLU A 30 9.12 -2.74 4.39
C GLU A 30 9.11 -4.03 3.57
N ALA A 31 8.73 -3.90 2.29
CA ALA A 31 8.88 -4.95 1.29
C ALA A 31 9.42 -4.30 0.01
N GLU A 32 10.36 -4.94 -0.66
CA GLU A 32 11.01 -4.41 -1.86
C GLU A 32 10.18 -4.61 -3.13
N ASN A 33 9.21 -5.52 -3.08
CA ASN A 33 8.35 -5.82 -4.22
C ASN A 33 7.07 -6.51 -3.75
N GLY A 34 6.15 -6.73 -4.70
CA GLY A 34 4.88 -7.35 -4.38
C GLY A 34 5.00 -8.77 -3.87
N ALA A 35 5.98 -9.54 -4.34
CA ALA A 35 6.19 -10.91 -3.87
C ALA A 35 6.57 -10.94 -2.39
N GLU A 36 7.44 -10.05 -1.94
CA GLU A 36 7.80 -9.93 -0.53
C GLU A 36 6.61 -9.46 0.32
N GLY A 37 5.84 -8.49 -0.21
CA GLY A 37 4.63 -8.01 0.47
C GLY A 37 3.61 -9.12 0.65
N LEU A 38 3.38 -9.90 -0.40
CA LEU A 38 2.47 -11.04 -0.35
C LEU A 38 2.95 -12.09 0.64
N ALA A 39 4.26 -12.38 0.63
CA ALA A 39 4.85 -13.34 1.57
C ALA A 39 4.65 -12.91 3.03
N ALA A 40 4.78 -11.62 3.34
CA ALA A 40 4.56 -11.11 4.69
C ALA A 40 3.12 -11.38 5.15
N LEU A 41 2.14 -11.13 4.27
CA LEU A 41 0.74 -11.41 4.57
C LEU A 41 0.47 -12.91 4.68
N ASP A 42 1.04 -13.71 3.79
CA ASP A 42 0.84 -15.16 3.80
C ASP A 42 1.48 -15.84 5.03
N LYS A 43 2.46 -15.21 5.65
CA LYS A 43 3.05 -15.67 6.92
C LYS A 43 2.19 -15.33 8.13
N GLY A 44 1.08 -14.64 7.93
CA GLY A 44 0.19 -14.28 9.01
C GLY A 44 0.49 -12.95 9.68
N HIS A 45 1.40 -12.15 9.12
CA HIS A 45 1.61 -10.78 9.61
C HIS A 45 0.35 -9.96 9.36
N THR A 46 -0.10 -9.22 10.37
CA THR A 46 -1.29 -8.40 10.27
C THR A 46 -0.91 -6.93 10.15
N PHE A 47 -1.63 -6.20 9.30
CA PHE A 47 -1.41 -4.78 9.08
C PHE A 47 -2.74 -4.05 9.10
N ASP A 48 -2.70 -2.79 9.53
CA ASP A 48 -3.86 -1.90 9.47
C ASP A 48 -3.98 -1.26 8.09
N LEU A 49 -2.88 -1.21 7.34
CA LEU A 49 -2.83 -0.58 6.03
C LEU A 49 -1.68 -1.16 5.22
N VAL A 50 -1.89 -1.32 3.91
CA VAL A 50 -0.84 -1.62 2.94
C VAL A 50 -0.71 -0.41 2.02
N ILE A 51 0.52 0.08 1.83
CA ILE A 51 0.81 1.14 0.86
C ILE A 51 1.72 0.54 -0.19
N SER A 52 1.37 0.64 -1.47
CA SER A 52 2.13 0.04 -2.56
C SER A 52 2.35 1.01 -3.71
N ASP A 53 3.58 0.99 -4.25
CA ASP A 53 3.85 1.57 -5.56
C ASP A 53 3.32 0.62 -6.64
N ASN A 54 2.96 1.16 -7.80
CA ASN A 54 2.57 0.36 -8.96
C ASN A 54 3.76 -0.04 -9.82
N GLN A 55 4.77 0.81 -9.92
CA GLN A 55 5.92 0.58 -10.82
C GLN A 55 7.01 -0.20 -10.08
N MET A 56 6.92 -1.53 -10.12
CA MET A 56 7.87 -2.41 -9.44
C MET A 56 8.30 -3.54 -10.39
N PRO A 57 9.56 -4.00 -10.28
CA PRO A 57 9.99 -5.21 -11.00
C PRO A 57 9.38 -6.46 -10.38
N VAL A 58 9.49 -7.59 -11.06
CA VAL A 58 9.01 -8.91 -10.61
C VAL A 58 7.49 -8.98 -10.60
N MET A 59 6.84 -8.08 -9.89
CA MET A 59 5.39 -8.02 -9.78
C MET A 59 4.98 -6.55 -9.69
N THR A 60 4.18 -6.06 -10.66
CA THR A 60 3.66 -4.70 -10.61
C THR A 60 2.68 -4.53 -9.47
N GLY A 61 2.40 -3.28 -9.10
CA GLY A 61 1.42 -3.02 -8.04
C GLY A 61 0.05 -3.59 -8.36
N ILE A 62 -0.42 -3.47 -9.61
CA ILE A 62 -1.72 -4.02 -9.99
C ILE A 62 -1.73 -5.55 -9.92
N GLU A 63 -0.63 -6.21 -10.30
CA GLU A 63 -0.50 -7.66 -10.16
C GLU A 63 -0.52 -8.06 -8.68
N PHE A 64 0.17 -7.31 -7.83
CA PHE A 64 0.16 -7.51 -6.39
C PHE A 64 -1.26 -7.38 -5.84
N ILE A 65 -1.99 -6.34 -6.24
CA ILE A 65 -3.38 -6.12 -5.83
C ILE A 65 -4.27 -7.28 -6.28
N GLN A 66 -4.09 -7.77 -7.51
CA GLN A 66 -4.84 -8.92 -8.00
C GLN A 66 -4.60 -10.18 -7.16
N ARG A 67 -3.36 -10.40 -6.75
CA ARG A 67 -3.01 -11.52 -5.86
C ARG A 67 -3.63 -11.36 -4.49
N LEU A 68 -3.62 -10.15 -3.94
CA LEU A 68 -4.28 -9.86 -2.66
C LEU A 68 -5.77 -10.09 -2.74
N ALA A 69 -6.41 -9.68 -3.84
CA ALA A 69 -7.84 -9.91 -4.05
C ALA A 69 -8.17 -11.40 -4.13
N GLN A 70 -7.35 -12.19 -4.82
CA GLN A 70 -7.53 -13.63 -4.91
C GLN A 70 -7.48 -14.32 -3.55
N ARG A 71 -6.72 -13.77 -2.62
CA ARG A 71 -6.60 -14.29 -1.25
C ARG A 71 -7.54 -13.64 -0.26
N SER A 72 -8.47 -12.82 -0.75
CA SER A 72 -9.43 -12.06 0.06
C SER A 72 -8.80 -11.09 1.06
N TYR A 73 -7.54 -10.72 0.88
CA TYR A 73 -6.87 -9.76 1.77
C TYR A 73 -7.46 -8.36 1.67
N LEU A 74 -8.03 -7.99 0.52
CA LEU A 74 -8.61 -6.66 0.33
C LEU A 74 -9.99 -6.51 0.99
N THR A 75 -10.58 -7.59 1.50
CA THR A 75 -11.77 -7.51 2.34
C THR A 75 -11.44 -7.18 3.79
N THR A 76 -10.21 -7.38 4.21
CA THR A 76 -9.77 -7.21 5.60
C THR A 76 -8.67 -6.16 5.76
N HIS A 77 -8.06 -5.71 4.66
CA HIS A 77 -6.97 -4.73 4.69
C HIS A 77 -7.28 -3.56 3.77
N HIS A 78 -7.07 -2.35 4.28
CA HIS A 78 -7.03 -1.16 3.42
C HIS A 78 -5.74 -1.16 2.61
N LEU A 79 -5.81 -0.66 1.38
CA LEU A 79 -4.65 -0.49 0.52
C LEU A 79 -4.69 0.86 -0.17
N ILE A 80 -3.56 1.57 -0.14
CA ILE A 80 -3.34 2.78 -0.90
C ILE A 80 -2.32 2.47 -1.98
N LEU A 81 -2.69 2.72 -3.24
CA LEU A 81 -1.81 2.55 -4.40
C LEU A 81 -1.32 3.91 -4.85
N TYR A 82 -0.01 4.06 -5.12
CA TYR A 82 0.50 5.27 -5.75
C TYR A 82 1.29 4.93 -7.01
N SER A 83 1.24 5.82 -8.01
CA SER A 83 1.89 5.58 -9.30
C SER A 83 2.27 6.89 -9.99
N GLY A 84 3.44 6.88 -10.64
CA GLY A 84 3.88 7.98 -11.51
C GLY A 84 3.16 8.00 -12.85
N ASN A 85 2.56 6.89 -13.24
CA ASN A 85 1.83 6.73 -14.51
C ASN A 85 0.36 6.36 -14.27
N LEU A 86 -0.29 7.08 -13.36
CA LEU A 86 -1.69 6.82 -13.07
C LEU A 86 -2.56 7.22 -14.26
N THR A 87 -3.36 6.27 -14.75
CA THR A 87 -4.35 6.49 -15.79
C THR A 87 -5.75 6.22 -15.24
N PRO A 88 -6.81 6.76 -15.89
CA PRO A 88 -8.17 6.43 -15.46
C PRO A 88 -8.45 4.92 -15.46
N GLU A 89 -7.88 4.18 -16.42
CA GLU A 89 -8.04 2.73 -16.52
C GLU A 89 -7.40 2.02 -15.33
N LEU A 90 -6.18 2.41 -14.96
CA LEU A 90 -5.47 1.84 -13.81
C LEU A 90 -6.24 2.13 -12.53
N GLU A 91 -6.69 3.36 -12.35
CA GLU A 91 -7.47 3.75 -11.18
C GLU A 91 -8.75 2.93 -11.06
N GLN A 92 -9.50 2.81 -12.17
CA GLN A 92 -10.72 2.02 -12.21
C GLN A 92 -10.45 0.56 -11.85
N GLN A 93 -9.42 -0.02 -12.43
CA GLN A 93 -9.05 -1.41 -12.19
C GLN A 93 -8.70 -1.63 -10.72
N ALA A 94 -7.90 -0.74 -10.13
CA ALA A 94 -7.50 -0.85 -8.74
C ALA A 94 -8.72 -0.74 -7.81
N ARG A 95 -9.58 0.24 -8.03
CA ARG A 95 -10.75 0.43 -7.19
C ARG A 95 -11.74 -0.73 -7.32
N ALA A 96 -11.88 -1.29 -8.52
CA ALA A 96 -12.74 -2.45 -8.73
C ALA A 96 -12.24 -3.69 -7.97
N LEU A 97 -10.93 -3.79 -7.74
CA LEU A 97 -10.33 -4.87 -6.97
C LEU A 97 -10.45 -4.68 -5.45
N GLY A 98 -10.81 -3.48 -4.99
CA GLY A 98 -11.01 -3.22 -3.58
C GLY A 98 -9.99 -2.29 -2.93
N VAL A 99 -9.18 -1.58 -3.74
CA VAL A 99 -8.22 -0.60 -3.25
C VAL A 99 -8.97 0.58 -2.62
N SER A 100 -8.51 1.02 -1.46
CA SER A 100 -9.17 2.08 -0.71
C SER A 100 -8.92 3.46 -1.29
N GLU A 101 -7.71 3.70 -1.78
CA GLU A 101 -7.35 5.00 -2.35
C GLU A 101 -6.23 4.86 -3.38
N VAL A 102 -6.23 5.76 -4.38
CA VAL A 102 -5.21 5.79 -5.44
C VAL A 102 -4.66 7.20 -5.54
N LEU A 103 -3.35 7.34 -5.53
CA LEU A 103 -2.66 8.62 -5.60
C LEU A 103 -1.67 8.64 -6.75
N SER A 104 -1.55 9.79 -7.44
CA SER A 104 -0.52 9.98 -8.45
C SER A 104 0.72 10.61 -7.84
N LYS A 105 1.90 10.24 -8.38
CA LYS A 105 3.16 10.88 -8.02
C LYS A 105 3.37 12.15 -8.84
N PRO A 106 4.01 13.18 -8.31
CA PRO A 106 4.42 13.30 -6.92
C PRO A 106 3.22 13.54 -6.02
N TYR A 107 3.13 12.81 -4.92
CA TYR A 107 2.06 13.00 -3.97
C TYR A 107 2.50 13.93 -2.83
N ASN A 108 1.51 14.60 -2.24
CA ASN A 108 1.73 15.43 -1.06
C ASN A 108 1.63 14.53 0.18
N PHE A 109 2.66 14.55 1.04
CA PHE A 109 2.65 13.70 2.23
C PHE A 109 1.48 14.02 3.16
N SER A 110 1.11 15.30 3.29
CA SER A 110 -0.04 15.68 4.13
C SER A 110 -1.33 15.05 3.62
N LYS A 111 -1.52 14.98 2.31
CA LYS A 111 -2.69 14.34 1.70
C LYS A 111 -2.64 12.82 1.92
N LEU A 112 -1.48 12.21 1.71
CA LEU A 112 -1.30 10.78 1.97
C LEU A 112 -1.61 10.48 3.44
N LEU A 113 -1.13 11.31 4.37
CA LEU A 113 -1.34 11.11 5.79
C LEU A 113 -2.82 11.15 6.18
N VAL A 114 -3.64 11.99 5.52
CA VAL A 114 -5.09 11.99 5.73
C VAL A 114 -5.66 10.60 5.42
N PHE A 115 -5.32 10.02 4.28
CA PHE A 115 -5.80 8.69 3.90
C PHE A 115 -5.26 7.60 4.81
N VAL A 116 -4.00 7.71 5.25
CA VAL A 116 -3.40 6.78 6.19
C VAL A 116 -4.19 6.78 7.51
N ARG A 117 -4.46 7.96 8.05
CA ARG A 117 -5.24 8.09 9.30
C ARG A 117 -6.64 7.53 9.16
N GLN A 118 -7.32 7.85 8.06
CA GLN A 118 -8.67 7.33 7.81
C GLN A 118 -8.68 5.80 7.75
N ALA A 119 -7.74 5.21 7.04
CA ALA A 119 -7.65 3.76 6.93
C ALA A 119 -7.35 3.10 8.27
N CYS A 120 -6.41 3.64 9.04
CA CYS A 120 -6.02 3.06 10.33
C CYS A 120 -7.08 3.24 11.41
N GLU A 121 -7.90 4.28 11.31
CA GLU A 121 -8.98 4.54 12.27
C GLU A 121 -10.28 3.83 11.93
N ASN A 122 -10.43 3.34 10.70
CA ASN A 122 -11.64 2.68 10.21
C ASN A 122 -11.28 1.32 9.61
N PRO A 123 -10.97 0.32 10.45
CA PRO A 123 -10.56 -0.99 9.96
C PRO A 123 -11.61 -1.61 9.04
N LYS A 124 -11.15 -2.32 8.02
CA LYS A 124 -12.03 -3.13 7.18
C LYS A 124 -12.40 -4.41 7.93
N ALA A 125 -13.69 -4.66 8.04
CA ALA A 125 -14.26 -5.88 8.61
C ALA A 125 -13.56 -6.38 9.87
#